data_9c2a12c408608f804a68dade2508da41
#
_entry.id   9c2a12c408608f804a68dade2508da41
#
_cell.length_a   1.000
_cell.length_b   1.000
_cell.length_c   1.000
_cell.angle_alpha   90.00
_cell.angle_beta   90.00
_cell.angle_gamma   90.00
#
_symmetry.space_group_name_H-M   'P 1'
#
loop_
_entity.id
_entity.type
_entity.pdbx_description
1 polymer ?
#
loop_
_entity_poly.entity_id
_entity_poly.type
_entity_poly.pdbx_seq_one_letter_code
_entity_poly.pdbx_strand_id
1 'polypeptide(L)'
;MISIVEVYSASSSLSYKTGNYMAPVIRHILLLGGGLFTMICMLKVKCKYFKIVTPVVMGISLLLLVLVLATGQSTNGASRWFSLMGIQFQPSEIAKGAVVLAVAQILSAMQTTQGANRKAFKFILVATAPFVILIGLENLSTAMLLSITILAMMLIGRVPMNQIGKLVGLCMIVIVTAFAGIMIVGQDKGEEGNKPENTLTEKVEQEQNKPNMAEKMFHRADTWKARIDKFMNSKPVAPQDVDLDKDAQVAHANIAIASSNIVGKGPGNSVERDFLSQAFSDFIYAIIIEEMGIWGAALVAFLYIILLFRAGRIANRCENNF
;
A
#
# COMPACT_ATOMS: atom_id res chain seq x y z
N MET A 1 -8.87 1.83 20.69
CA MET A 1 -10.32 1.78 21.05
C MET A 1 -11.18 2.00 19.82
N ILE A 2 -11.13 3.14 19.14
CA ILE A 2 -11.95 3.41 17.92
C ILE A 2 -11.84 2.25 16.92
N SER A 3 -10.62 1.82 16.59
CA SER A 3 -10.37 0.75 15.61
C SER A 3 -11.05 -0.59 15.96
N ILE A 4 -11.22 -0.91 17.25
CA ILE A 4 -11.90 -2.15 17.66
C ILE A 4 -13.41 -2.04 17.43
N VAL A 5 -13.98 -0.87 17.75
CA VAL A 5 -15.41 -0.61 17.55
C VAL A 5 -15.76 -0.62 16.07
N GLU A 6 -14.95 0.06 15.25
CA GLU A 6 -15.16 0.15 13.81
C GLU A 6 -14.95 -1.19 13.09
N VAL A 7 -13.96 -1.98 13.49
CA VAL A 7 -13.78 -3.33 12.94
C VAL A 7 -14.94 -4.24 13.33
N TYR A 8 -15.45 -4.13 14.55
CA TYR A 8 -16.65 -4.87 14.97
C TYR A 8 -17.85 -4.47 14.11
N SER A 9 -18.09 -3.18 13.94
CA SER A 9 -19.17 -2.66 13.11
C SER A 9 -19.00 -3.10 11.65
N ALA A 10 -17.87 -2.80 11.03
CA ALA A 10 -17.63 -3.07 9.61
C ALA A 10 -17.55 -4.55 9.25
N SER A 11 -17.24 -5.44 10.21
CA SER A 11 -17.16 -6.89 9.97
C SER A 11 -18.47 -7.64 10.23
N SER A 12 -19.50 -6.97 10.74
CA SER A 12 -20.76 -7.62 11.09
C SER A 12 -21.44 -8.27 9.87
N SER A 13 -21.38 -7.66 8.69
CA SER A 13 -21.94 -8.19 7.45
C SER A 13 -21.25 -9.48 6.98
N LEU A 14 -19.94 -9.59 7.14
CA LEU A 14 -19.18 -10.80 6.83
C LEU A 14 -19.50 -11.95 7.80
N SER A 15 -19.84 -11.61 9.04
CA SER A 15 -20.14 -12.59 10.09
C SER A 15 -21.47 -13.31 9.87
N TYR A 16 -22.42 -12.70 9.18
CA TYR A 16 -23.69 -13.38 8.79
C TYR A 16 -23.44 -14.63 7.95
N LYS A 17 -22.40 -14.65 7.12
CA LYS A 17 -22.06 -15.80 6.27
C LYS A 17 -21.33 -16.92 7.02
N THR A 18 -20.63 -16.61 8.10
CA THR A 18 -19.77 -17.57 8.85
C THR A 18 -20.34 -17.98 10.20
N GLY A 19 -21.40 -17.32 10.69
CA GLY A 19 -22.05 -17.62 11.97
C GLY A 19 -21.23 -17.28 13.23
N ASN A 20 -20.01 -16.72 13.09
CA ASN A 20 -19.15 -16.40 14.21
C ASN A 20 -18.79 -14.90 14.23
N TYR A 21 -19.59 -14.12 14.96
CA TYR A 21 -19.49 -12.65 15.02
C TYR A 21 -18.22 -12.14 15.71
N MET A 22 -17.61 -12.94 16.58
CA MET A 22 -16.47 -12.48 17.38
C MET A 22 -15.10 -12.78 16.74
N ALA A 23 -15.05 -13.71 15.78
CA ALA A 23 -13.78 -14.13 15.20
C ALA A 23 -12.95 -13.00 14.55
N PRO A 24 -13.52 -12.08 13.72
CA PRO A 24 -12.77 -10.96 13.15
C PRO A 24 -12.23 -10.01 14.24
N VAL A 25 -13.05 -9.73 15.26
CA VAL A 25 -12.70 -8.83 16.37
C VAL A 25 -11.59 -9.41 17.23
N ILE A 26 -11.70 -10.68 17.60
CA ILE A 26 -10.67 -11.37 18.39
C ILE A 26 -9.35 -11.38 17.61
N ARG A 27 -9.39 -11.70 16.31
CA ARG A 27 -8.22 -11.66 15.45
C ARG A 27 -7.59 -10.26 15.40
N HIS A 28 -8.42 -9.23 15.29
CA HIS A 28 -7.95 -7.83 15.27
C HIS A 28 -7.31 -7.43 16.61
N ILE A 29 -7.94 -7.78 17.75
CA ILE A 29 -7.39 -7.51 19.08
C ILE A 29 -6.06 -8.23 19.30
N LEU A 30 -5.95 -9.49 18.89
CA LEU A 30 -4.70 -10.27 19.00
C LEU A 30 -3.58 -9.65 18.15
N LEU A 31 -3.88 -9.24 16.92
CA LEU A 31 -2.90 -8.58 16.05
C LEU A 31 -2.48 -7.20 16.60
N LEU A 32 -3.44 -6.43 17.10
CA LEU A 32 -3.17 -5.13 17.72
C LEU A 32 -2.32 -5.29 18.99
N GLY A 33 -2.67 -6.23 19.86
CA GLY A 33 -1.91 -6.56 21.06
C GLY A 33 -0.49 -7.05 20.74
N GLY A 34 -0.34 -7.92 19.75
CA GLY A 34 0.96 -8.36 19.24
C GLY A 34 1.80 -7.22 18.69
N GLY A 35 1.18 -6.29 17.95
CA GLY A 35 1.84 -5.10 17.44
C GLY A 35 2.32 -4.18 18.55
N LEU A 36 1.48 -3.92 19.55
CA LEU A 36 1.85 -3.12 20.74
C LEU A 36 2.99 -3.78 21.55
N PHE A 37 2.91 -5.08 21.74
CA PHE A 37 3.97 -5.84 22.41
C PHE A 37 5.30 -5.73 21.65
N THR A 38 5.28 -5.93 20.33
CA THR A 38 6.47 -5.79 19.49
C THR A 38 7.03 -4.36 19.56
N MET A 39 6.18 -3.34 19.52
CA MET A 39 6.58 -1.95 19.67
C MET A 39 7.29 -1.70 21.01
N ILE A 40 6.74 -2.19 22.13
CA ILE A 40 7.35 -2.05 23.46
C ILE A 40 8.70 -2.77 23.53
N CYS A 41 8.81 -3.97 22.94
CA CYS A 41 10.07 -4.71 22.85
C CYS A 41 11.12 -3.93 22.04
N MET A 42 10.73 -3.35 20.89
CA MET A 42 11.62 -2.57 20.04
C MET A 42 12.15 -1.30 20.71
N LEU A 43 11.34 -0.65 21.58
CA LEU A 43 11.79 0.52 22.35
C LEU A 43 12.95 0.21 23.29
N LYS A 44 13.09 -1.04 23.74
CA LYS A 44 14.19 -1.47 24.61
C LYS A 44 15.45 -1.89 23.85
N VAL A 45 15.38 -2.04 22.53
CA VAL A 45 16.51 -2.48 21.72
C VAL A 45 17.42 -1.28 21.42
N LYS A 46 18.73 -1.42 21.72
CA LYS A 46 19.73 -0.39 21.42
C LYS A 46 19.93 -0.27 19.91
N CYS A 47 20.02 0.95 19.38
CA CYS A 47 20.19 1.23 17.94
C CYS A 47 21.35 0.46 17.28
N LYS A 48 22.39 0.12 18.03
CA LYS A 48 23.52 -0.64 17.52
C LYS A 48 23.15 -2.02 16.96
N TYR A 49 22.12 -2.65 17.52
CA TYR A 49 21.67 -3.99 17.06
C TYR A 49 20.95 -3.91 15.71
N PHE A 50 20.28 -2.81 15.43
CA PHE A 50 19.66 -2.61 14.12
C PHE A 50 20.69 -2.62 12.99
N LYS A 51 21.93 -2.15 13.24
CA LYS A 51 23.02 -2.19 12.25
C LYS A 51 23.38 -3.62 11.83
N ILE A 52 23.29 -4.57 12.76
CA ILE A 52 23.60 -5.99 12.51
C ILE A 52 22.40 -6.69 11.88
N VAL A 53 21.19 -6.36 12.32
CA VAL A 53 19.93 -7.00 11.88
C VAL A 53 19.55 -6.54 10.46
N THR A 54 19.80 -5.29 10.09
CA THR A 54 19.40 -4.73 8.80
C THR A 54 19.85 -5.56 7.59
N PRO A 55 21.13 -5.95 7.42
CA PRO A 55 21.53 -6.74 6.26
C PRO A 55 20.89 -8.14 6.23
N VAL A 56 20.64 -8.72 7.40
CA VAL A 56 19.96 -10.03 7.51
C VAL A 56 18.50 -9.90 7.07
N VAL A 57 17.78 -8.89 7.58
CA VAL A 57 16.38 -8.64 7.20
C VAL A 57 16.29 -8.27 5.72
N MET A 58 17.25 -7.52 5.17
CA MET A 58 17.31 -7.26 3.73
C MET A 58 17.46 -8.56 2.92
N GLY A 59 18.39 -9.43 3.30
CA GLY A 59 18.58 -10.72 2.62
C GLY A 59 17.33 -11.59 2.66
N ILE A 60 16.71 -11.73 3.84
CA ILE A 60 15.48 -12.49 4.01
C ILE A 60 14.33 -11.88 3.19
N SER A 61 14.15 -10.56 3.24
CA SER A 61 13.06 -9.89 2.51
C SER A 61 13.25 -9.97 0.99
N LEU A 62 14.48 -9.92 0.50
CA LEU A 62 14.78 -10.12 -0.92
C LEU A 62 14.42 -11.55 -1.35
N LEU A 63 14.81 -12.54 -0.57
CA LEU A 63 14.47 -13.95 -0.81
C LEU A 63 12.96 -14.16 -0.81
N LEU A 64 12.23 -13.57 0.16
CA LEU A 64 10.78 -13.67 0.23
C LEU A 64 10.10 -12.98 -0.96
N LEU A 65 10.62 -11.86 -1.46
CA LEU A 65 10.09 -11.19 -2.66
C LEU A 65 10.26 -12.07 -3.89
N VAL A 66 11.42 -12.67 -4.08
CA VAL A 66 11.67 -13.60 -5.20
C VAL A 66 10.78 -14.84 -5.07
N LEU A 67 10.63 -15.36 -3.87
CA LEU A 67 9.81 -16.55 -3.62
C LEU A 67 8.32 -16.28 -3.88
N VAL A 68 7.80 -15.11 -3.50
CA VAL A 68 6.40 -14.76 -3.76
C VAL A 68 6.12 -14.56 -5.26
N LEU A 69 7.10 -14.06 -6.03
CA LEU A 69 6.99 -13.99 -7.48
C LEU A 69 6.87 -15.37 -8.12
N ALA A 70 7.55 -16.37 -7.56
CA ALA A 70 7.56 -17.74 -8.08
C ALA A 70 6.34 -18.57 -7.63
N THR A 71 5.89 -18.41 -6.37
CA THR A 71 4.92 -19.30 -5.71
C THR A 71 3.71 -18.60 -5.12
N GLY A 72 3.67 -17.25 -5.16
CA GLY A 72 2.62 -16.47 -4.52
C GLY A 72 1.23 -16.70 -5.10
N GLN A 73 0.23 -16.62 -4.23
CA GLN A 73 -1.17 -16.69 -4.65
C GLN A 73 -1.52 -15.46 -5.47
N SER A 74 -2.02 -15.68 -6.67
CA SER A 74 -2.45 -14.63 -7.57
C SER A 74 -3.81 -14.10 -7.14
N THR A 75 -3.85 -12.83 -6.74
CA THR A 75 -5.11 -12.11 -6.51
C THR A 75 -5.14 -10.94 -7.50
N ASN A 76 -6.15 -10.89 -8.37
CA ASN A 76 -6.26 -9.89 -9.45
C ASN A 76 -5.02 -9.84 -10.36
N GLY A 77 -4.45 -11.01 -10.72
CA GLY A 77 -3.29 -11.11 -11.62
C GLY A 77 -1.94 -10.74 -10.99
N ALA A 78 -1.87 -10.49 -9.68
CA ALA A 78 -0.64 -10.17 -8.96
C ALA A 78 -0.40 -11.12 -7.78
N SER A 79 0.79 -11.71 -7.71
CA SER A 79 1.21 -12.61 -6.63
C SER A 79 1.80 -11.82 -5.48
N ARG A 80 0.94 -11.27 -4.59
CA ARG A 80 1.37 -10.34 -3.52
C ARG A 80 1.37 -10.95 -2.13
N TRP A 81 0.58 -11.99 -1.93
CA TRP A 81 0.33 -12.56 -0.61
C TRP A 81 1.01 -13.92 -0.47
N PHE A 82 1.62 -14.10 0.65
CA PHE A 82 2.18 -15.38 1.07
C PHE A 82 1.41 -15.88 2.28
N SER A 83 0.91 -17.11 2.22
CA SER A 83 0.19 -17.75 3.33
C SER A 83 1.12 -18.73 4.03
N LEU A 84 1.44 -18.45 5.28
CA LEU A 84 2.23 -19.33 6.13
C LEU A 84 1.40 -19.70 7.37
N MET A 85 1.10 -20.99 7.54
CA MET A 85 0.32 -21.50 8.69
C MET A 85 -1.04 -20.80 8.89
N GLY A 86 -1.72 -20.41 7.79
CA GLY A 86 -3.01 -19.72 7.86
C GLY A 86 -2.93 -18.21 8.11
N ILE A 87 -1.73 -17.66 8.30
CA ILE A 87 -1.51 -16.22 8.40
C ILE A 87 -1.05 -15.71 7.03
N GLN A 88 -1.81 -14.80 6.46
CA GLN A 88 -1.42 -14.13 5.21
C GLN A 88 -0.58 -12.90 5.54
N PHE A 89 0.59 -12.79 4.93
CA PHE A 89 1.42 -11.59 5.01
C PHE A 89 1.96 -11.21 3.64
N GLN A 90 2.28 -9.94 3.49
CA GLN A 90 2.81 -9.40 2.25
C GLN A 90 4.32 -9.15 2.40
N PRO A 91 5.19 -9.89 1.70
CA PRO A 91 6.64 -9.73 1.82
C PRO A 91 7.16 -8.33 1.54
N SER A 92 6.48 -7.56 0.67
CA SER A 92 6.86 -6.18 0.37
C SER A 92 6.73 -5.24 1.58
N GLU A 93 5.89 -5.56 2.59
CA GLU A 93 5.80 -4.75 3.81
C GLU A 93 7.07 -4.86 4.65
N ILE A 94 7.61 -6.09 4.77
CA ILE A 94 8.89 -6.32 5.45
C ILE A 94 10.03 -5.68 4.67
N ALA A 95 10.00 -5.82 3.34
CA ALA A 95 11.02 -5.25 2.45
C ALA A 95 11.09 -3.73 2.54
N LYS A 96 9.95 -3.03 2.61
CA LYS A 96 9.91 -1.56 2.79
C LYS A 96 10.62 -1.15 4.08
N GLY A 97 10.32 -1.82 5.19
CA GLY A 97 10.98 -1.56 6.47
C GLY A 97 12.50 -1.81 6.41
N ALA A 98 12.92 -2.92 5.82
CA ALA A 98 14.32 -3.26 5.65
C ALA A 98 15.09 -2.22 4.80
N VAL A 99 14.49 -1.78 3.69
CA VAL A 99 15.06 -0.77 2.81
C VAL A 99 15.21 0.58 3.51
N VAL A 100 14.18 1.03 4.25
CA VAL A 100 14.25 2.28 5.02
C VAL A 100 15.37 2.23 6.04
N LEU A 101 15.49 1.12 6.80
CA LEU A 101 16.60 0.93 7.76
C LEU A 101 17.97 0.92 7.07
N ALA A 102 18.09 0.28 5.92
CA ALA A 102 19.34 0.22 5.17
C ALA A 102 19.76 1.60 4.65
N VAL A 103 18.82 2.37 4.09
CA VAL A 103 19.08 3.73 3.63
C VAL A 103 19.50 4.62 4.80
N ALA A 104 18.81 4.56 5.95
CA ALA A 104 19.19 5.29 7.16
C ALA A 104 20.60 4.91 7.61
N GLN A 105 20.94 3.62 7.60
CA GLN A 105 22.27 3.12 7.98
C GLN A 105 23.37 3.62 7.04
N ILE A 106 23.15 3.57 5.72
CA ILE A 106 24.12 4.06 4.73
C ILE A 106 24.31 5.57 4.89
N LEU A 107 23.23 6.34 5.02
CA LEU A 107 23.29 7.78 5.21
C LEU A 107 24.05 8.12 6.50
N SER A 108 23.71 7.47 7.62
CA SER A 108 24.38 7.67 8.90
C SER A 108 25.87 7.34 8.85
N ALA A 109 26.26 6.22 8.20
CA ALA A 109 27.65 5.79 8.10
C ALA A 109 28.50 6.68 7.19
N MET A 110 27.87 7.35 6.21
CA MET A 110 28.53 8.18 5.21
C MET A 110 28.30 9.68 5.40
N GLN A 111 27.78 10.09 6.55
CA GLN A 111 27.57 11.49 6.89
C GLN A 111 28.90 12.20 7.14
N THR A 112 29.03 13.39 6.57
CA THR A 112 30.15 14.30 6.77
C THR A 112 29.63 15.65 7.29
N THR A 113 30.52 16.55 7.69
CA THR A 113 30.17 17.90 8.18
C THR A 113 29.37 18.72 7.15
N GLN A 114 29.53 18.44 5.86
CA GLN A 114 28.89 19.16 4.76
C GLN A 114 27.65 18.41 4.17
N GLY A 115 27.34 17.22 4.68
CA GLY A 115 26.26 16.36 4.17
C GLY A 115 26.77 14.96 3.86
N ALA A 116 25.97 14.16 3.17
CA ALA A 116 26.35 12.79 2.83
C ALA A 116 27.45 12.77 1.74
N ASN A 117 28.39 11.83 1.87
CA ASN A 117 29.42 11.61 0.87
C ASN A 117 28.79 11.25 -0.50
N ARG A 118 29.41 11.71 -1.60
CA ARG A 118 28.96 11.37 -2.97
C ARG A 118 28.83 9.87 -3.23
N LYS A 119 29.59 9.03 -2.55
CA LYS A 119 29.52 7.58 -2.66
C LYS A 119 28.24 7.00 -2.03
N ALA A 120 27.64 7.70 -1.04
CA ALA A 120 26.39 7.27 -0.39
C ALA A 120 25.27 7.05 -1.40
N PHE A 121 25.13 7.95 -2.37
CA PHE A 121 24.15 7.83 -3.46
C PHE A 121 24.26 6.48 -4.19
N LYS A 122 25.48 6.10 -4.60
CA LYS A 122 25.70 4.82 -5.32
C LYS A 122 25.34 3.62 -4.45
N PHE A 123 25.74 3.62 -3.17
CA PHE A 123 25.43 2.52 -2.26
C PHE A 123 23.91 2.41 -2.00
N ILE A 124 23.23 3.55 -1.81
CA ILE A 124 21.77 3.55 -1.65
C ILE A 124 21.12 2.97 -2.90
N LEU A 125 21.50 3.42 -4.10
CA LEU A 125 20.92 2.95 -5.34
C LEU A 125 21.10 1.44 -5.52
N VAL A 126 22.34 0.93 -5.32
CA VAL A 126 22.63 -0.49 -5.45
C VAL A 126 21.85 -1.33 -4.42
N ALA A 127 21.73 -0.85 -3.19
CA ALA A 127 21.01 -1.56 -2.14
C ALA A 127 19.48 -1.56 -2.35
N THR A 128 18.92 -0.49 -2.91
CA THR A 128 17.46 -0.31 -3.01
C THR A 128 16.86 -0.72 -4.36
N ALA A 129 17.62 -0.60 -5.45
CA ALA A 129 17.13 -0.89 -6.81
C ALA A 129 16.50 -2.29 -6.96
N PRO A 130 17.09 -3.40 -6.47
CA PRO A 130 16.50 -4.72 -6.61
C PRO A 130 15.13 -4.80 -5.92
N PHE A 131 14.94 -4.15 -4.77
CA PHE A 131 13.67 -4.13 -4.05
C PHE A 131 12.62 -3.32 -4.80
N VAL A 132 12.98 -2.12 -5.27
CA VAL A 132 12.07 -1.25 -6.02
C VAL A 132 11.61 -1.94 -7.31
N ILE A 133 12.50 -2.62 -8.02
CA ILE A 133 12.17 -3.36 -9.25
C ILE A 133 11.25 -4.53 -8.93
N LEU A 134 11.60 -5.39 -7.98
CA LEU A 134 10.79 -6.57 -7.63
C LEU A 134 9.40 -6.19 -7.11
N ILE A 135 9.31 -5.17 -6.24
CA ILE A 135 8.04 -4.66 -5.75
C ILE A 135 7.25 -4.03 -6.91
N GLY A 136 7.91 -3.31 -7.82
CA GLY A 136 7.28 -2.66 -8.97
C GLY A 136 6.64 -3.64 -9.94
N LEU A 137 7.24 -4.81 -10.13
CA LEU A 137 6.65 -5.89 -10.92
C LEU A 137 5.30 -6.35 -10.38
N GLU A 138 5.09 -6.30 -9.07
CA GLU A 138 3.87 -6.75 -8.40
C GLU A 138 2.92 -5.60 -8.02
N ASN A 139 3.48 -4.46 -7.62
CA ASN A 139 2.72 -3.31 -7.16
C ASN A 139 3.45 -1.99 -7.42
N LEU A 140 3.12 -1.38 -8.55
CA LEU A 140 3.74 -0.12 -8.98
C LEU A 140 3.52 1.01 -7.96
N SER A 141 2.31 1.11 -7.38
CA SER A 141 2.00 2.16 -6.40
C SER A 141 2.87 2.04 -5.15
N THR A 142 3.09 0.83 -4.65
CA THR A 142 3.97 0.57 -3.50
C THR A 142 5.44 0.87 -3.83
N ALA A 143 5.89 0.51 -5.04
CA ALA A 143 7.24 0.83 -5.49
C ALA A 143 7.46 2.35 -5.64
N MET A 144 6.47 3.08 -6.13
CA MET A 144 6.51 4.55 -6.19
C MET A 144 6.60 5.18 -4.80
N LEU A 145 5.75 4.75 -3.87
CA LEU A 145 5.79 5.22 -2.47
C LEU A 145 7.15 4.96 -1.83
N LEU A 146 7.71 3.76 -2.00
CA LEU A 146 9.05 3.43 -1.50
C LEU A 146 10.12 4.32 -2.14
N SER A 147 10.05 4.54 -3.46
CA SER A 147 11.00 5.41 -4.18
C SER A 147 10.93 6.86 -3.70
N ILE A 148 9.73 7.39 -3.48
CA ILE A 148 9.53 8.73 -2.91
C ILE A 148 10.11 8.80 -1.49
N THR A 149 9.90 7.77 -0.68
CA THR A 149 10.46 7.70 0.68
C THR A 149 11.99 7.70 0.65
N ILE A 150 12.61 6.88 -0.21
CA ILE A 150 14.06 6.85 -0.39
C ILE A 150 14.58 8.22 -0.84
N LEU A 151 13.90 8.86 -1.79
CA LEU A 151 14.25 10.20 -2.27
C LEU A 151 14.18 11.25 -1.15
N ALA A 152 13.12 11.22 -0.35
CA ALA A 152 12.96 12.10 0.81
C ALA A 152 14.09 11.89 1.83
N MET A 153 14.46 10.64 2.12
CA MET A 153 15.58 10.31 3.00
C MET A 153 16.91 10.81 2.45
N MET A 154 17.15 10.72 1.14
CA MET A 154 18.35 11.29 0.51
C MET A 154 18.40 12.81 0.62
N LEU A 155 17.26 13.49 0.47
CA LEU A 155 17.15 14.94 0.65
C LEU A 155 17.45 15.36 2.09
N ILE A 156 16.84 14.68 3.07
CA ILE A 156 17.08 14.91 4.50
C ILE A 156 18.55 14.62 4.86
N GLY A 157 19.12 13.54 4.30
CA GLY A 157 20.52 13.15 4.48
C GLY A 157 21.51 14.06 3.77
N ARG A 158 21.05 15.11 3.08
CA ARG A 158 21.88 16.07 2.34
C ARG A 158 22.81 15.39 1.32
N VAL A 159 22.29 14.43 0.58
CA VAL A 159 22.99 13.88 -0.60
C VAL A 159 23.13 15.00 -1.64
N PRO A 160 24.26 15.09 -2.39
CA PRO A 160 24.48 16.15 -3.35
C PRO A 160 23.34 16.28 -4.38
N MET A 161 22.75 17.47 -4.48
CA MET A 161 21.56 17.74 -5.32
C MET A 161 21.76 17.38 -6.80
N ASN A 162 22.99 17.50 -7.32
CA ASN A 162 23.31 17.09 -8.69
C ASN A 162 23.07 15.60 -8.95
N GLN A 163 23.26 14.74 -7.95
CA GLN A 163 23.02 13.29 -8.09
C GLN A 163 21.53 12.99 -7.99
N ILE A 164 20.84 13.64 -7.06
CA ILE A 164 19.38 13.53 -6.92
C ILE A 164 18.70 14.04 -8.18
N GLY A 165 19.10 15.19 -8.70
CA GLY A 165 18.56 15.76 -9.94
C GLY A 165 18.74 14.84 -11.15
N LYS A 166 19.91 14.19 -11.28
CA LYS A 166 20.13 13.18 -12.34
C LYS A 166 19.23 11.96 -12.18
N LEU A 167 19.03 11.48 -10.94
CA LEU A 167 18.13 10.36 -10.68
C LEU A 167 16.69 10.70 -11.02
N VAL A 168 16.21 11.86 -10.55
CA VAL A 168 14.84 12.34 -10.85
C VAL A 168 14.65 12.53 -12.36
N GLY A 169 15.64 13.13 -13.05
CA GLY A 169 15.61 13.29 -14.50
C GLY A 169 15.55 11.94 -15.23
N LEU A 170 16.36 10.97 -14.80
CA LEU A 170 16.32 9.61 -15.35
C LEU A 170 14.97 8.93 -15.10
N CYS A 171 14.43 9.02 -13.89
CA CYS A 171 13.11 8.48 -13.56
C CYS A 171 12.02 9.13 -14.41
N MET A 172 12.06 10.44 -14.63
CA MET A 172 11.10 11.15 -15.49
C MET A 172 11.18 10.66 -16.95
N ILE A 173 12.38 10.47 -17.48
CA ILE A 173 12.56 9.91 -18.83
C ILE A 173 11.96 8.51 -18.92
N VAL A 174 12.24 7.64 -17.92
CA VAL A 174 11.68 6.28 -17.88
C VAL A 174 10.16 6.30 -17.78
N ILE A 175 9.58 7.19 -16.96
CA ILE A 175 8.12 7.34 -16.84
C ILE A 175 7.52 7.80 -18.16
N VAL A 176 8.10 8.80 -18.82
CA VAL A 176 7.60 9.32 -20.11
C VAL A 176 7.71 8.26 -21.20
N THR A 177 8.82 7.54 -21.27
CA THR A 177 8.99 6.46 -22.27
C THR A 177 8.07 5.27 -22.00
N ALA A 178 7.86 4.90 -20.73
CA ALA A 178 6.91 3.87 -20.35
C ALA A 178 5.47 4.29 -20.68
N PHE A 179 5.10 5.53 -20.39
CA PHE A 179 3.80 6.09 -20.72
C PHE A 179 3.55 6.09 -22.23
N ALA A 180 4.52 6.56 -23.01
CA ALA A 180 4.44 6.51 -24.47
C ALA A 180 4.33 5.08 -25.01
N GLY A 181 5.11 4.14 -24.43
CA GLY A 181 5.02 2.72 -24.78
C GLY A 181 3.65 2.11 -24.48
N ILE A 182 3.06 2.42 -23.33
CA ILE A 182 1.71 1.95 -22.94
C ILE A 182 0.66 2.50 -23.90
N MET A 183 0.76 3.76 -24.29
CA MET A 183 -0.17 4.38 -25.25
C MET A 183 -0.07 3.82 -26.66
N ILE A 184 1.12 3.37 -27.08
CA ILE A 184 1.35 2.80 -28.42
C ILE A 184 0.98 1.31 -28.47
N VAL A 185 1.33 0.55 -27.43
CA VAL A 185 1.19 -0.93 -27.39
C VAL A 185 -0.14 -1.37 -26.77
N GLY A 186 -0.70 -0.56 -25.87
CA GLY A 186 -1.99 -0.85 -25.24
C GLY A 186 -3.10 -0.84 -26.27
N GLN A 187 -3.73 -1.99 -26.54
CA GLN A 187 -4.91 -2.07 -27.41
C GLN A 187 -6.09 -1.40 -26.73
N ASP A 188 -6.83 -0.59 -27.50
CA ASP A 188 -8.15 -0.14 -27.11
C ASP A 188 -9.09 -1.35 -27.17
N LYS A 189 -9.17 -2.11 -26.08
CA LYS A 189 -10.34 -2.93 -25.84
C LYS A 189 -11.46 -1.96 -25.48
N GLY A 190 -12.06 -1.40 -26.53
CA GLY A 190 -13.33 -0.71 -26.41
C GLY A 190 -14.29 -1.62 -25.63
N GLU A 191 -15.11 -1.01 -24.82
CA GLU A 191 -16.20 -1.56 -24.01
C GLU A 191 -16.78 -2.86 -24.60
N GLU A 192 -16.09 -3.99 -24.47
CA GLU A 192 -16.77 -5.27 -24.50
C GLU A 192 -17.49 -5.39 -23.16
N GLY A 193 -18.70 -4.88 -23.21
CA GLY A 193 -19.68 -5.03 -22.16
C GLY A 193 -19.74 -6.47 -21.72
N ASN A 194 -19.85 -6.62 -20.42
CA ASN A 194 -20.40 -7.76 -19.69
C ASN A 194 -20.70 -8.97 -20.59
N LYS A 195 -19.71 -9.78 -20.90
CA LYS A 195 -20.02 -11.17 -21.23
C LYS A 195 -20.43 -11.82 -19.91
N PRO A 196 -21.64 -12.38 -19.84
CA PRO A 196 -22.04 -13.11 -18.64
C PRO A 196 -21.02 -14.20 -18.38
N GLU A 197 -20.64 -14.34 -17.14
CA GLU A 197 -19.74 -15.34 -16.58
C GLU A 197 -20.31 -16.73 -16.84
N ASN A 198 -20.13 -17.23 -18.06
CA ASN A 198 -20.51 -18.56 -18.46
C ASN A 198 -19.28 -19.39 -18.73
N THR A 199 -19.21 -20.41 -17.95
CA THR A 199 -18.62 -21.73 -18.12
C THR A 199 -17.43 -22.01 -17.23
N LEU A 200 -17.69 -22.90 -16.28
CA LEU A 200 -16.70 -23.59 -15.43
C LEU A 200 -15.55 -24.23 -16.22
N THR A 201 -15.73 -24.45 -17.52
CA THR A 201 -14.73 -24.98 -18.45
C THR A 201 -13.60 -23.99 -18.75
N GLU A 202 -13.88 -22.67 -18.86
CA GLU A 202 -12.82 -21.68 -19.08
C GLU A 202 -11.94 -21.46 -17.84
N LYS A 203 -12.49 -21.65 -16.64
CA LYS A 203 -11.70 -21.57 -15.38
C LYS A 203 -10.70 -22.72 -15.25
N VAL A 204 -11.03 -23.89 -15.76
CA VAL A 204 -10.16 -25.08 -15.70
C VAL A 204 -9.03 -24.99 -16.72
N GLU A 205 -9.27 -24.41 -17.90
CA GLU A 205 -8.21 -24.20 -18.92
C GLU A 205 -7.23 -23.08 -18.53
N GLN A 206 -7.68 -22.05 -17.77
CA GLN A 206 -6.80 -20.99 -17.28
C GLN A 206 -5.90 -21.43 -16.11
N GLU A 207 -6.26 -22.44 -15.35
CA GLU A 207 -5.40 -23.01 -14.29
C GLU A 207 -4.25 -23.88 -14.84
N GLN A 208 -4.38 -24.42 -16.05
CA GLN A 208 -3.35 -25.28 -16.64
C GLN A 208 -2.26 -24.53 -17.40
N ASN A 209 -2.48 -23.30 -17.82
CA ASN A 209 -1.49 -22.50 -18.53
C ASN A 209 -1.02 -21.34 -17.65
N LYS A 210 0.09 -21.52 -16.92
CA LYS A 210 0.73 -20.41 -16.20
C LYS A 210 1.18 -19.37 -17.23
N PRO A 211 0.58 -18.17 -17.27
CA PRO A 211 0.91 -17.18 -18.26
C PRO A 211 2.40 -16.81 -18.18
N ASN A 212 3.07 -16.73 -19.30
CA ASN A 212 4.46 -16.32 -19.42
C ASN A 212 4.63 -14.90 -18.81
N MET A 213 5.83 -14.61 -18.30
CA MET A 213 6.11 -13.30 -17.68
C MET A 213 5.82 -12.13 -18.63
N ALA A 214 6.02 -12.32 -19.94
CA ALA A 214 5.68 -11.34 -20.96
C ALA A 214 4.14 -11.12 -21.06
N GLU A 215 3.34 -12.18 -21.06
CA GLU A 215 1.88 -12.08 -21.08
C GLU A 215 1.33 -11.39 -19.85
N LYS A 216 1.91 -11.67 -18.66
CA LYS A 216 1.57 -10.93 -17.42
C LYS A 216 1.85 -9.43 -17.55
N MET A 217 2.96 -9.05 -18.19
CA MET A 217 3.30 -7.64 -18.41
C MET A 217 2.34 -6.96 -19.39
N PHE A 218 1.97 -7.63 -20.49
CA PHE A 218 1.00 -7.09 -21.46
C PHE A 218 -0.38 -6.89 -20.83
N HIS A 219 -0.88 -7.87 -20.09
CA HIS A 219 -2.15 -7.75 -19.38
C HIS A 219 -2.16 -6.60 -18.35
N ARG A 220 -0.99 -6.27 -17.79
CA ARG A 220 -0.83 -5.11 -16.89
C ARG A 220 -0.77 -3.78 -17.64
N ALA A 221 -0.18 -3.75 -18.83
CA ALA A 221 -0.17 -2.54 -19.66
C ALA A 221 -1.60 -2.10 -20.00
N ASP A 222 -2.48 -3.03 -20.35
CA ASP A 222 -3.90 -2.74 -20.59
C ASP A 222 -4.61 -2.19 -19.33
N THR A 223 -4.33 -2.80 -18.17
CA THR A 223 -4.87 -2.32 -16.90
C THR A 223 -4.38 -0.91 -16.55
N TRP A 224 -3.12 -0.61 -16.82
CA TRP A 224 -2.55 0.71 -16.60
C TRP A 224 -3.13 1.75 -17.57
N LYS A 225 -3.28 1.39 -18.85
CA LYS A 225 -3.92 2.25 -19.84
C LYS A 225 -5.33 2.60 -19.40
N ALA A 226 -6.15 1.61 -19.07
CA ALA A 226 -7.52 1.83 -18.60
C ALA A 226 -7.60 2.76 -17.37
N ARG A 227 -6.66 2.64 -16.42
CA ARG A 227 -6.59 3.53 -15.25
C ARG A 227 -6.18 4.96 -15.61
N ILE A 228 -5.24 5.12 -16.54
CA ILE A 228 -4.79 6.42 -17.03
C ILE A 228 -5.93 7.10 -17.78
N ASP A 229 -6.58 6.38 -18.70
CA ASP A 229 -7.71 6.89 -19.47
C ASP A 229 -8.87 7.29 -18.57
N LYS A 230 -9.19 6.46 -17.56
CA LYS A 230 -10.19 6.78 -16.54
C LYS A 230 -9.81 8.06 -15.78
N PHE A 231 -8.55 8.22 -15.40
CA PHE A 231 -8.07 9.40 -14.67
C PHE A 231 -8.09 10.68 -15.53
N MET A 232 -7.65 10.58 -16.80
CA MET A 232 -7.59 11.72 -17.71
C MET A 232 -8.97 12.14 -18.24
N ASN A 233 -9.88 11.17 -18.43
CA ASN A 233 -11.20 11.39 -18.99
C ASN A 233 -12.30 11.47 -17.92
N SER A 234 -11.97 11.35 -16.63
CA SER A 234 -12.95 11.49 -15.56
C SER A 234 -13.48 12.90 -15.50
N LYS A 235 -14.63 13.12 -16.14
CA LYS A 235 -15.45 14.31 -15.91
C LYS A 235 -16.14 14.13 -14.56
N PRO A 236 -16.33 15.19 -13.77
CA PRO A 236 -17.18 15.11 -12.60
C PRO A 236 -18.60 14.68 -13.04
N VAL A 237 -18.94 13.43 -12.73
CA VAL A 237 -20.27 12.88 -13.05
C VAL A 237 -21.24 13.44 -12.03
N ALA A 238 -22.37 13.98 -12.49
CA ALA A 238 -23.42 14.42 -11.58
C ALA A 238 -23.91 13.23 -10.73
N PRO A 239 -24.30 13.41 -9.46
CA PRO A 239 -24.73 12.32 -8.59
C PRO A 239 -25.85 11.44 -9.17
N GLN A 240 -26.62 11.98 -10.12
CA GLN A 240 -27.72 11.30 -10.80
C GLN A 240 -27.26 10.35 -11.92
N ASP A 241 -26.06 10.57 -12.46
CA ASP A 241 -25.52 9.83 -13.61
C ASP A 241 -24.41 8.83 -13.19
N VAL A 242 -24.25 8.61 -11.87
CA VAL A 242 -23.26 7.67 -11.35
C VAL A 242 -23.70 6.24 -11.64
N ASP A 243 -22.92 5.53 -12.44
CA ASP A 243 -23.14 4.11 -12.71
C ASP A 243 -22.73 3.27 -11.49
N LEU A 244 -23.75 2.85 -10.73
CA LEU A 244 -23.56 2.06 -9.50
C LEU A 244 -22.95 0.68 -9.76
N ASP A 245 -23.02 0.17 -10.99
CA ASP A 245 -22.43 -1.14 -11.33
C ASP A 245 -20.94 -1.05 -11.62
N LYS A 246 -20.50 0.05 -12.23
CA LYS A 246 -19.07 0.27 -12.59
C LYS A 246 -18.24 0.86 -11.46
N ASP A 247 -18.81 1.78 -10.68
CA ASP A 247 -18.11 2.53 -9.64
C ASP A 247 -18.71 2.35 -8.23
N ALA A 248 -19.38 1.20 -8.02
CA ALA A 248 -20.14 0.88 -6.80
C ALA A 248 -19.40 1.26 -5.50
N GLN A 249 -18.14 0.86 -5.37
CA GLN A 249 -17.38 1.09 -4.14
C GLN A 249 -17.16 2.58 -3.85
N VAL A 250 -16.80 3.36 -4.87
CA VAL A 250 -16.58 4.81 -4.70
C VAL A 250 -17.90 5.53 -4.50
N ALA A 251 -18.94 5.12 -5.20
CA ALA A 251 -20.29 5.67 -5.07
C ALA A 251 -20.84 5.44 -3.64
N HIS A 252 -20.79 4.21 -3.14
CA HIS A 252 -21.23 3.89 -1.77
C HIS A 252 -20.40 4.59 -0.71
N ALA A 253 -19.07 4.74 -0.89
CA ALA A 253 -18.25 5.53 0.00
C ALA A 253 -18.66 7.01 0.03
N ASN A 254 -18.96 7.60 -1.13
CA ASN A 254 -19.46 8.98 -1.22
C ASN A 254 -20.85 9.13 -0.57
N ILE A 255 -21.74 8.14 -0.75
CA ILE A 255 -23.07 8.12 -0.11
C ILE A 255 -22.89 8.02 1.41
N ALA A 256 -21.99 7.16 1.93
CA ALA A 256 -21.67 7.05 3.34
C ALA A 256 -21.27 8.41 3.92
N ILE A 257 -20.37 9.11 3.23
CA ILE A 257 -19.90 10.45 3.65
C ILE A 257 -21.03 11.47 3.58
N ALA A 258 -21.81 11.50 2.49
CA ALA A 258 -22.88 12.48 2.30
C ALA A 258 -24.04 12.27 3.27
N SER A 259 -24.35 11.02 3.65
CA SER A 259 -25.45 10.67 4.55
C SER A 259 -25.13 10.80 6.03
N SER A 260 -23.86 11.08 6.38
CA SER A 260 -23.34 11.01 7.75
C SER A 260 -23.88 12.04 8.73
N ASN A 261 -24.32 13.22 8.26
CA ASN A 261 -24.63 14.37 9.11
C ASN A 261 -23.42 14.80 10.02
N ILE A 262 -23.64 15.78 10.88
CA ILE A 262 -22.60 16.30 11.78
C ILE A 262 -22.26 15.28 12.89
N VAL A 263 -23.24 14.57 13.41
CA VAL A 263 -23.11 13.67 14.57
C VAL A 263 -22.91 12.21 14.17
N GLY A 264 -23.25 11.85 12.91
CA GLY A 264 -23.25 10.46 12.44
C GLY A 264 -24.49 9.67 12.81
N LYS A 265 -24.58 8.44 12.31
CA LYS A 265 -25.69 7.51 12.53
C LYS A 265 -25.53 6.71 13.84
N GLY A 266 -24.41 6.82 14.49
CA GLY A 266 -24.00 6.03 15.67
C GLY A 266 -23.22 4.76 15.29
N PRO A 267 -22.33 4.27 16.18
CA PRO A 267 -21.55 3.06 15.95
C PRO A 267 -22.43 1.84 15.69
N GLY A 268 -22.14 1.07 14.68
CA GLY A 268 -22.92 -0.11 14.30
C GLY A 268 -24.09 0.16 13.35
N ASN A 269 -24.41 1.41 13.05
CA ASN A 269 -25.58 1.80 12.25
C ASN A 269 -25.20 2.23 10.80
N SER A 270 -24.02 1.93 10.34
CA SER A 270 -23.65 2.16 8.94
C SER A 270 -24.52 1.28 8.02
N VAL A 271 -25.11 1.89 7.02
CA VAL A 271 -25.89 1.22 5.96
C VAL A 271 -24.97 0.83 4.82
N GLU A 272 -24.02 1.70 4.48
CA GLU A 272 -23.18 1.54 3.31
C GLU A 272 -22.08 0.45 3.48
N ARG A 273 -21.79 0.04 4.72
CA ARG A 273 -20.83 -1.05 4.97
C ARG A 273 -21.20 -2.36 4.30
N ASP A 274 -22.50 -2.65 4.14
CA ASP A 274 -22.98 -3.92 3.60
C ASP A 274 -22.82 -3.97 2.08
N PHE A 275 -22.71 -2.82 1.43
CA PHE A 275 -22.46 -2.65 0.00
C PHE A 275 -20.99 -2.51 -0.34
N LEU A 276 -20.12 -2.22 0.64
CA LEU A 276 -18.69 -2.06 0.46
C LEU A 276 -17.94 -3.36 0.74
N SER A 277 -17.42 -4.01 -0.30
CA SER A 277 -16.67 -5.29 -0.16
C SER A 277 -15.41 -5.17 0.71
N GLN A 278 -14.83 -3.98 0.79
CA GLN A 278 -13.62 -3.66 1.57
C GLN A 278 -13.89 -2.57 2.63
N ALA A 279 -15.08 -2.60 3.24
CA ALA A 279 -15.51 -1.63 4.23
C ALA A 279 -14.53 -1.49 5.41
N PHE A 280 -13.97 -2.62 5.87
CA PHE A 280 -13.05 -2.67 7.03
C PHE A 280 -11.59 -2.35 6.71
N SER A 281 -11.23 -2.13 5.45
CA SER A 281 -9.87 -1.81 5.01
C SER A 281 -9.81 -0.50 4.24
N ASP A 282 -10.11 -0.52 2.96
CA ASP A 282 -9.88 0.60 2.06
C ASP A 282 -10.86 1.77 2.28
N PHE A 283 -12.07 1.46 2.75
CA PHE A 283 -13.14 2.43 2.95
C PHE A 283 -13.52 2.65 4.42
N ILE A 284 -12.71 2.16 5.37
CA ILE A 284 -13.00 2.29 6.81
C ILE A 284 -13.20 3.74 7.25
N TYR A 285 -12.50 4.69 6.63
CA TYR A 285 -12.66 6.10 6.98
C TYR A 285 -14.02 6.67 6.54
N ALA A 286 -14.58 6.21 5.42
CA ALA A 286 -15.93 6.56 5.00
C ALA A 286 -16.97 6.02 6.00
N ILE A 287 -16.78 4.79 6.50
CA ILE A 287 -17.64 4.19 7.52
C ILE A 287 -17.53 4.96 8.86
N ILE A 288 -16.32 5.35 9.28
CA ILE A 288 -16.13 6.20 10.47
C ILE A 288 -16.89 7.52 10.32
N ILE A 289 -16.88 8.14 9.14
CA ILE A 289 -17.64 9.36 8.88
C ILE A 289 -19.14 9.08 8.98
N GLU A 290 -19.64 7.99 8.38
CA GLU A 290 -21.05 7.63 8.44
C GLU A 290 -21.52 7.38 9.89
N GLU A 291 -20.76 6.65 10.69
CA GLU A 291 -21.13 6.26 12.04
C GLU A 291 -20.90 7.35 13.09
N MET A 292 -19.74 8.00 13.05
CA MET A 292 -19.32 8.98 14.06
C MET A 292 -19.46 10.44 13.60
N GLY A 293 -19.88 10.66 12.37
CA GLY A 293 -20.04 11.99 11.79
C GLY A 293 -18.69 12.70 11.53
N ILE A 294 -18.80 13.97 11.16
CA ILE A 294 -17.65 14.81 10.87
C ILE A 294 -16.74 14.97 12.11
N TRP A 295 -17.29 14.99 13.30
CA TRP A 295 -16.52 15.10 14.55
C TRP A 295 -15.66 13.87 14.80
N GLY A 296 -16.17 12.66 14.54
CA GLY A 296 -15.39 11.42 14.65
C GLY A 296 -14.25 11.38 13.65
N ALA A 297 -14.53 11.76 12.40
CA ALA A 297 -13.51 11.86 11.36
C ALA A 297 -12.43 12.89 11.71
N ALA A 298 -12.82 14.07 12.16
CA ALA A 298 -11.90 15.13 12.59
C ALA A 298 -11.01 14.67 13.77
N LEU A 299 -11.58 13.95 14.74
CA LEU A 299 -10.83 13.40 15.87
C LEU A 299 -9.76 12.42 15.39
N VAL A 300 -10.10 11.49 14.49
CA VAL A 300 -9.14 10.53 13.94
C VAL A 300 -8.03 11.25 13.17
N ALA A 301 -8.38 12.19 12.29
CA ALA A 301 -7.40 12.99 11.55
C ALA A 301 -6.48 13.79 12.50
N PHE A 302 -7.03 14.38 13.56
CA PHE A 302 -6.28 15.13 14.55
C PHE A 302 -5.29 14.25 15.32
N LEU A 303 -5.68 13.03 15.69
CA LEU A 303 -4.78 12.06 16.32
C LEU A 303 -3.60 11.70 15.41
N TYR A 304 -3.84 11.51 14.09
CA TYR A 304 -2.75 11.30 13.12
C TYR A 304 -1.83 12.52 13.00
N ILE A 305 -2.37 13.73 12.99
CA ILE A 305 -1.56 14.96 12.96
C ILE A 305 -0.68 15.06 14.21
N ILE A 306 -1.23 14.78 15.40
CA ILE A 306 -0.45 14.74 16.65
C ILE A 306 0.66 13.72 16.57
N LEU A 307 0.37 12.51 16.07
CA LEU A 307 1.36 11.44 15.94
C LEU A 307 2.52 11.88 15.02
N LEU A 308 2.20 12.42 13.84
CA LEU A 308 3.20 12.89 12.88
C LEU A 308 4.03 14.05 13.45
N PHE A 309 3.37 15.02 14.11
CA PHE A 309 4.08 16.14 14.75
C PHE A 309 5.01 15.66 15.86
N ARG A 310 4.57 14.72 16.70
CA ARG A 310 5.41 14.11 17.73
C ARG A 310 6.58 13.34 17.14
N ALA A 311 6.36 12.54 16.10
CA ALA A 311 7.43 11.82 15.41
C ALA A 311 8.47 12.78 14.84
N GLY A 312 8.05 13.86 14.18
CA GLY A 312 8.95 14.90 13.67
C GLY A 312 9.72 15.62 14.79
N ARG A 313 9.07 15.90 15.92
CA ARG A 313 9.73 16.53 17.08
C ARG A 313 10.78 15.61 17.72
N ILE A 314 10.50 14.30 17.80
CA ILE A 314 11.47 13.31 18.30
C ILE A 314 12.66 13.22 17.33
N ALA A 315 12.40 13.13 16.02
CA ALA A 315 13.46 13.07 15.02
C ALA A 315 14.42 14.27 15.10
N ASN A 316 13.88 15.49 15.31
CA ASN A 316 14.71 16.71 15.47
C ASN A 316 15.53 16.75 16.76
N ARG A 317 15.21 15.93 17.76
CA ARG A 317 15.92 15.85 19.04
C ARG A 317 16.89 14.67 19.12
N CYS A 318 16.87 13.78 18.15
CA CYS A 318 17.79 12.64 18.13
C CYS A 318 19.23 13.14 17.85
N GLU A 319 20.14 12.83 18.77
CA GLU A 319 21.57 13.09 18.61
C GLU A 319 22.26 12.05 17.71
N ASN A 320 21.60 10.92 17.49
CA ASN A 320 22.13 9.84 16.65
C ASN A 320 21.75 10.07 15.19
N ASN A 321 22.72 10.07 14.30
CA ASN A 321 22.51 10.23 12.86
C ASN A 321 21.81 9.03 12.19
N PHE A 322 21.64 7.93 12.92
CA PHE A 322 20.91 6.73 12.44
C PHE A 322 19.38 6.78 12.83
#